data_81b35c5c2dfffe7c01c74ed824875a9c
#
_entry.id   81b35c5c2dfffe7c01c74ed824875a9c
#
_cell.length_a   1.000
_cell.length_b   1.000
_cell.length_c   1.000
_cell.angle_alpha   90.00
_cell.angle_beta   90.00
_cell.angle_gamma   90.00
#
_symmetry.space_group_name_H-M   'P 1'
#
loop_
_entity.id
_entity.type
_entity.pdbx_description
1 polymer ?
#
loop_
_entity_poly.entity_id
_entity_poly.type
_entity_poly.pdbx_seq_one_letter_code
_entity_poly.pdbx_strand_id
1 'polypeptide(L)'
;MSSTVTFPRTGPDAKILIVDDEEPIRRSLVRLLDRIGFECATAADAAEARRLLTADQFDLMLCDVTMPGESGFSLLAHAHHAHPELAVIMVTAIDSPSTTEPAARHGAYGCILKPFDTNVILINIVGALNRRAELISEIARDRGAETDNSARIAEVVSLLETLATEDLAQSPARAETVRRVALAAEWRDPNPETTLHLERVRQNSARLATLIGLPAQEAEILGLASQLHDVGKVAIPDSIVLNPRLLTEDERLTMQGHTEDGFKMLMGSDSPLLKLGSLIALSHHERFDGNGYPNRLAGNVIPLEARIVAIADVYDALRSKRAYKRAYSLQESFEILRNRRRAQLDPELLDLFINDLEKNAGR
;
A
#
# COMPACT_ATOMS: atom_id res chain seq x y z
N MET A 1 -5.84 32.60 -25.70
CA MET A 1 -6.77 31.54 -25.24
C MET A 1 -6.22 31.06 -23.91
N SER A 2 -6.91 31.36 -22.84
CA SER A 2 -6.43 31.06 -21.49
C SER A 2 -6.64 29.57 -21.24
N SER A 3 -5.58 28.79 -21.21
CA SER A 3 -5.63 27.38 -20.82
C SER A 3 -5.86 27.33 -19.32
N THR A 4 -7.07 27.06 -18.93
CA THR A 4 -7.40 26.78 -17.53
C THR A 4 -6.72 25.48 -17.14
N VAL A 5 -5.70 25.56 -16.30
CA VAL A 5 -5.08 24.37 -15.69
C VAL A 5 -6.12 23.78 -14.75
N THR A 6 -6.74 22.68 -15.16
CA THR A 6 -7.68 21.93 -14.31
C THR A 6 -6.83 21.07 -13.37
N PHE A 7 -6.91 21.34 -12.07
CA PHE A 7 -6.24 20.49 -11.07
C PHE A 7 -6.89 19.10 -11.05
N PRO A 8 -6.10 18.02 -10.87
CA PRO A 8 -6.64 16.67 -10.81
C PRO A 8 -7.59 16.51 -9.62
N ARG A 9 -8.77 15.93 -9.86
CA ARG A 9 -9.72 15.58 -8.81
C ARG A 9 -9.24 14.27 -8.18
N THR A 10 -8.96 14.27 -6.90
CA THR A 10 -8.43 13.10 -6.16
C THR A 10 -9.39 12.60 -5.09
N GLY A 11 -10.44 13.39 -4.77
CA GLY A 11 -11.41 13.14 -3.72
C GLY A 11 -12.81 12.79 -4.19
N PRO A 12 -13.81 12.97 -3.32
CA PRO A 12 -15.22 12.71 -3.60
C PRO A 12 -15.77 13.39 -4.86
N ASP A 13 -15.09 14.44 -5.34
CA ASP A 13 -15.44 15.13 -6.59
C ASP A 13 -14.91 14.43 -7.85
N ALA A 14 -14.18 13.31 -7.72
CA ALA A 14 -13.66 12.58 -8.88
C ALA A 14 -14.79 11.89 -9.63
N LYS A 15 -14.68 11.91 -10.97
CA LYS A 15 -15.68 11.31 -11.87
C LYS A 15 -15.21 9.94 -12.33
N ILE A 16 -16.02 8.92 -12.06
CA ILE A 16 -15.70 7.51 -12.30
C ILE A 16 -16.58 6.94 -13.41
N LEU A 17 -15.97 6.34 -14.43
CA LEU A 17 -16.66 5.55 -15.45
C LEU A 17 -16.63 4.06 -15.07
N ILE A 18 -17.78 3.43 -14.98
CA ILE A 18 -17.93 2.01 -14.66
C ILE A 18 -18.35 1.27 -15.93
N VAL A 19 -17.49 0.37 -16.41
CA VAL A 19 -17.69 -0.40 -17.64
C VAL A 19 -17.78 -1.89 -17.32
N ASP A 20 -18.96 -2.46 -17.46
CA ASP A 20 -19.24 -3.87 -17.13
C ASP A 20 -20.50 -4.28 -17.90
N ASP A 21 -20.58 -5.45 -18.50
CA ASP A 21 -21.76 -5.88 -19.24
C ASP A 21 -22.91 -6.32 -18.30
N GLU A 22 -22.60 -6.67 -17.05
CA GLU A 22 -23.57 -7.08 -16.04
C GLU A 22 -24.23 -5.87 -15.34
N GLU A 23 -25.47 -5.55 -15.69
CA GLU A 23 -26.22 -4.44 -15.08
C GLU A 23 -26.29 -4.48 -13.55
N PRO A 24 -26.47 -5.64 -12.86
CA PRO A 24 -26.50 -5.71 -11.41
C PRO A 24 -25.16 -5.26 -10.78
N ILE A 25 -24.04 -5.56 -11.41
CA ILE A 25 -22.71 -5.14 -10.96
C ILE A 25 -22.56 -3.63 -11.10
N ARG A 26 -22.87 -3.07 -12.27
CA ARG A 26 -22.84 -1.62 -12.48
C ARG A 26 -23.68 -0.87 -11.44
N ARG A 27 -24.92 -1.31 -11.20
CA ARG A 27 -25.81 -0.70 -10.19
C ARG A 27 -25.26 -0.79 -8.76
N SER A 28 -24.63 -1.91 -8.42
CA SER A 28 -24.02 -2.11 -7.10
C SER A 28 -22.86 -1.15 -6.89
N LEU A 29 -21.96 -1.04 -7.89
CA LEU A 29 -20.81 -0.13 -7.86
C LEU A 29 -21.26 1.34 -7.78
N VAL A 30 -22.23 1.77 -8.59
CA VAL A 30 -22.78 3.12 -8.53
C VAL A 30 -23.30 3.43 -7.13
N ARG A 31 -24.14 2.58 -6.55
CA ARG A 31 -24.69 2.80 -5.19
C ARG A 31 -23.61 2.91 -4.13
N LEU A 32 -22.53 2.12 -4.28
CA LEU A 32 -21.41 2.13 -3.38
C LEU A 32 -20.66 3.46 -3.46
N LEU A 33 -20.30 3.87 -4.68
CA LEU A 33 -19.46 5.03 -4.94
C LEU A 33 -20.21 6.36 -4.72
N ASP A 34 -21.51 6.43 -5.07
CA ASP A 34 -22.37 7.59 -4.80
C ASP A 34 -22.49 7.87 -3.29
N ARG A 35 -22.54 6.83 -2.45
CA ARG A 35 -22.60 7.02 -0.98
C ARG A 35 -21.35 7.69 -0.42
N ILE A 36 -20.24 7.60 -1.13
CA ILE A 36 -18.94 8.17 -0.73
C ILE A 36 -18.74 9.55 -1.38
N GLY A 37 -19.62 9.90 -2.34
CA GLY A 37 -19.64 11.20 -2.99
C GLY A 37 -19.00 11.24 -4.38
N PHE A 38 -18.58 10.10 -4.95
CA PHE A 38 -18.07 10.06 -6.31
C PHE A 38 -19.18 10.27 -7.34
N GLU A 39 -18.89 11.04 -8.40
CA GLU A 39 -19.77 11.14 -9.57
C GLU A 39 -19.56 9.94 -10.50
N CYS A 40 -20.61 9.16 -10.76
CA CYS A 40 -20.49 7.93 -11.52
C CYS A 40 -21.27 8.00 -12.85
N ALA A 41 -20.61 7.52 -13.92
CA ALA A 41 -21.27 7.18 -15.18
C ALA A 41 -21.06 5.68 -15.48
N THR A 42 -21.96 5.08 -16.25
CA THR A 42 -21.91 3.65 -16.57
C THR A 42 -21.91 3.41 -18.07
N ALA A 43 -21.23 2.36 -18.51
CA ALA A 43 -21.27 1.84 -19.87
C ALA A 43 -21.46 0.31 -19.82
N ALA A 44 -22.28 -0.22 -20.72
CA ALA A 44 -22.55 -1.64 -20.83
C ALA A 44 -21.54 -2.39 -21.73
N ASP A 45 -20.78 -1.67 -22.53
CA ASP A 45 -19.78 -2.21 -23.44
C ASP A 45 -18.67 -1.18 -23.77
N ALA A 46 -17.63 -1.64 -24.45
CA ALA A 46 -16.51 -0.80 -24.83
C ALA A 46 -16.89 0.33 -25.80
N ALA A 47 -17.90 0.12 -26.68
CA ALA A 47 -18.33 1.14 -27.63
C ALA A 47 -19.04 2.31 -26.93
N GLU A 48 -19.86 2.01 -25.93
CA GLU A 48 -20.51 3.01 -25.08
C GLU A 48 -19.47 3.76 -24.23
N ALA A 49 -18.51 3.04 -23.65
CA ALA A 49 -17.41 3.62 -22.87
C ALA A 49 -16.63 4.63 -23.69
N ARG A 50 -16.26 4.31 -24.94
CA ARG A 50 -15.54 5.22 -25.85
C ARG A 50 -16.33 6.47 -26.17
N ARG A 51 -17.64 6.35 -26.37
CA ARG A 51 -18.52 7.52 -26.58
C ARG A 51 -18.53 8.45 -25.39
N LEU A 52 -18.63 7.88 -24.17
CA LEU A 52 -18.59 8.65 -22.94
C LEU A 52 -17.22 9.31 -22.72
N LEU A 53 -16.13 8.59 -22.93
CA LEU A 53 -14.77 9.14 -22.84
C LEU A 53 -14.49 10.27 -23.82
N THR A 54 -15.17 10.26 -24.99
CA THR A 54 -15.06 11.35 -25.97
C THR A 54 -15.92 12.57 -25.59
N ALA A 55 -17.07 12.33 -24.93
CA ALA A 55 -18.04 13.36 -24.59
C ALA A 55 -17.73 14.09 -23.28
N ASP A 56 -17.03 13.43 -22.36
CA ASP A 56 -16.81 13.91 -21.00
C ASP A 56 -15.42 13.51 -20.47
N GLN A 57 -14.97 14.20 -19.41
CA GLN A 57 -13.69 13.88 -18.75
C GLN A 57 -13.94 13.02 -17.51
N PHE A 58 -13.27 11.91 -17.43
CA PHE A 58 -13.28 11.01 -16.30
C PHE A 58 -11.87 10.98 -15.63
N ASP A 59 -11.88 10.80 -14.32
CA ASP A 59 -10.66 10.71 -13.53
C ASP A 59 -10.22 9.25 -13.39
N LEU A 60 -11.18 8.32 -13.38
CA LEU A 60 -10.93 6.90 -13.24
C LEU A 60 -11.93 6.08 -14.06
N MET A 61 -11.49 4.95 -14.61
CA MET A 61 -12.35 3.94 -15.22
C MET A 61 -12.19 2.60 -14.50
N LEU A 62 -13.30 2.03 -14.02
CA LEU A 62 -13.40 0.61 -13.62
C LEU A 62 -13.86 -0.16 -14.85
N CYS A 63 -13.08 -1.12 -15.32
CA CYS A 63 -13.35 -1.83 -16.57
C CYS A 63 -13.33 -3.34 -16.37
N ASP A 64 -14.43 -4.02 -16.68
CA ASP A 64 -14.42 -5.49 -16.73
C ASP A 64 -13.50 -5.98 -17.85
N VAL A 65 -12.75 -7.04 -17.55
CA VAL A 65 -11.87 -7.71 -18.51
C VAL A 65 -12.69 -8.45 -19.57
N THR A 66 -13.78 -9.10 -19.16
CA THR A 66 -14.54 -10.02 -20.01
C THR A 66 -15.89 -9.40 -20.39
N MET A 67 -15.95 -8.78 -21.55
CA MET A 67 -17.19 -8.19 -22.07
C MET A 67 -17.50 -8.75 -23.47
N PRO A 68 -18.77 -8.85 -23.86
CA PRO A 68 -19.17 -9.25 -25.22
C PRO A 68 -18.61 -8.31 -26.28
N GLY A 69 -18.09 -8.87 -27.34
CA GLY A 69 -17.54 -8.13 -28.48
C GLY A 69 -16.11 -7.70 -28.27
N GLU A 70 -15.86 -6.55 -27.66
CA GLU A 70 -14.51 -6.03 -27.42
C GLU A 70 -14.09 -6.29 -25.95
N SER A 71 -12.89 -6.84 -25.75
CA SER A 71 -12.36 -7.11 -24.41
C SER A 71 -11.97 -5.83 -23.68
N GLY A 72 -12.05 -5.84 -22.32
CA GLY A 72 -11.59 -4.73 -21.50
C GLY A 72 -10.12 -4.37 -21.71
N PHE A 73 -9.27 -5.32 -22.09
CA PHE A 73 -7.87 -5.01 -22.43
C PHE A 73 -7.72 -4.15 -23.70
N SER A 74 -8.58 -4.37 -24.70
CA SER A 74 -8.58 -3.52 -25.90
C SER A 74 -9.05 -2.09 -25.58
N LEU A 75 -10.07 -1.96 -24.70
CA LEU A 75 -10.52 -0.67 -24.19
C LEU A 75 -9.43 0.02 -23.36
N LEU A 76 -8.72 -0.72 -22.49
CA LEU A 76 -7.58 -0.21 -21.72
C LEU A 76 -6.49 0.36 -22.63
N ALA A 77 -6.08 -0.38 -23.68
CA ALA A 77 -5.07 0.08 -24.62
C ALA A 77 -5.50 1.36 -25.36
N HIS A 78 -6.77 1.46 -25.73
CA HIS A 78 -7.33 2.67 -26.32
C HIS A 78 -7.32 3.84 -25.32
N ALA A 79 -7.81 3.61 -24.10
CA ALA A 79 -7.88 4.62 -23.05
C ALA A 79 -6.48 5.17 -22.71
N HIS A 80 -5.48 4.30 -22.59
CA HIS A 80 -4.10 4.71 -22.34
C HIS A 80 -3.52 5.60 -23.45
N HIS A 81 -3.89 5.34 -24.71
CA HIS A 81 -3.41 6.13 -25.86
C HIS A 81 -4.17 7.46 -26.01
N ALA A 82 -5.51 7.43 -25.91
CA ALA A 82 -6.36 8.58 -26.18
C ALA A 82 -6.57 9.50 -24.96
N HIS A 83 -6.45 8.95 -23.76
CA HIS A 83 -6.68 9.63 -22.48
C HIS A 83 -5.58 9.26 -21.47
N PRO A 84 -4.33 9.71 -21.69
CA PRO A 84 -3.17 9.31 -20.87
C PRO A 84 -3.28 9.71 -19.39
N GLU A 85 -4.17 10.64 -19.09
CA GLU A 85 -4.46 11.08 -17.72
C GLU A 85 -5.56 10.25 -17.03
N LEU A 86 -6.21 9.32 -17.73
CA LEU A 86 -7.27 8.50 -17.15
C LEU A 86 -6.67 7.33 -16.38
N ALA A 87 -6.97 7.22 -15.08
CA ALA A 87 -6.63 6.03 -14.33
C ALA A 87 -7.55 4.86 -14.71
N VAL A 88 -7.01 3.68 -14.97
CA VAL A 88 -7.81 2.50 -15.31
C VAL A 88 -7.53 1.37 -14.33
N ILE A 89 -8.59 0.83 -13.72
CA ILE A 89 -8.56 -0.38 -12.89
C ILE A 89 -9.34 -1.47 -13.63
N MET A 90 -8.69 -2.61 -13.83
CA MET A 90 -9.36 -3.78 -14.40
C MET A 90 -10.14 -4.54 -13.33
N VAL A 91 -11.33 -5.00 -13.68
CA VAL A 91 -12.16 -5.86 -12.82
C VAL A 91 -12.31 -7.21 -13.51
N THR A 92 -12.13 -8.34 -12.82
CA THR A 92 -12.14 -9.66 -13.46
C THR A 92 -12.68 -10.74 -12.54
N ALA A 93 -13.36 -11.72 -13.12
CA ALA A 93 -13.78 -12.94 -12.42
C ALA A 93 -12.70 -14.04 -12.45
N ILE A 94 -11.60 -13.85 -13.17
CA ILE A 94 -10.58 -14.88 -13.40
C ILE A 94 -9.38 -14.63 -12.49
N ASP A 95 -9.17 -15.51 -11.53
CA ASP A 95 -7.98 -15.55 -10.69
C ASP A 95 -6.86 -16.32 -11.41
N SER A 96 -6.17 -15.67 -12.33
CA SER A 96 -5.07 -16.27 -13.07
C SER A 96 -3.92 -15.28 -13.21
N PRO A 97 -2.66 -15.71 -12.98
CA PRO A 97 -1.47 -14.88 -13.28
C PRO A 97 -1.44 -14.37 -14.73
N SER A 98 -2.10 -15.10 -15.65
CA SER A 98 -2.22 -14.71 -17.05
C SER A 98 -3.13 -13.48 -17.29
N THR A 99 -3.88 -13.02 -16.29
CA THR A 99 -4.79 -11.87 -16.41
C THR A 99 -4.25 -10.61 -15.74
N THR A 100 -3.55 -10.77 -14.61
CA THR A 100 -2.97 -9.64 -13.86
C THR A 100 -1.68 -9.10 -14.50
N GLU A 101 -0.84 -9.97 -15.03
CA GLU A 101 0.41 -9.58 -15.68
C GLU A 101 0.20 -8.78 -16.99
N PRO A 102 -0.76 -9.13 -17.89
CA PRO A 102 -1.10 -8.29 -19.02
C PRO A 102 -1.69 -6.94 -18.64
N ALA A 103 -2.54 -6.85 -17.61
CA ALA A 103 -3.12 -5.58 -17.17
C ALA A 103 -2.05 -4.54 -16.80
N ALA A 104 -1.07 -4.94 -15.98
CA ALA A 104 0.04 -4.09 -15.59
C ALA A 104 0.91 -3.66 -16.78
N ARG A 105 1.20 -4.57 -17.72
CA ARG A 105 1.97 -4.26 -18.93
C ARG A 105 1.27 -3.29 -19.88
N HIS A 106 -0.05 -3.22 -19.86
CA HIS A 106 -0.85 -2.32 -20.69
C HIS A 106 -1.24 -1.02 -20.00
N GLY A 107 -0.64 -0.71 -18.83
CA GLY A 107 -0.81 0.56 -18.15
C GLY A 107 -2.03 0.64 -17.22
N ALA A 108 -2.62 -0.49 -16.82
CA ALA A 108 -3.64 -0.49 -15.78
C ALA A 108 -3.04 -0.12 -14.42
N TYR A 109 -3.75 0.71 -13.67
CA TYR A 109 -3.37 1.12 -12.32
C TYR A 109 -3.63 0.03 -11.27
N GLY A 110 -4.48 -0.94 -11.58
CA GLY A 110 -4.80 -2.05 -10.69
C GLY A 110 -5.69 -3.11 -11.33
N CYS A 111 -5.86 -4.23 -10.62
CA CYS A 111 -6.78 -5.29 -11.00
C CYS A 111 -7.54 -5.77 -9.76
N ILE A 112 -8.86 -5.89 -9.85
CA ILE A 112 -9.76 -6.31 -8.78
C ILE A 112 -10.44 -7.62 -9.19
N LEU A 113 -10.41 -8.61 -8.31
CA LEU A 113 -11.08 -9.89 -8.52
C LEU A 113 -12.54 -9.85 -8.07
N LYS A 114 -13.45 -10.37 -8.90
CA LYS A 114 -14.84 -10.66 -8.52
C LYS A 114 -14.93 -12.04 -7.81
N PRO A 115 -15.69 -12.21 -6.73
CA PRO A 115 -16.47 -11.19 -6.02
C PRO A 115 -15.57 -10.30 -5.16
N PHE A 116 -15.87 -9.01 -5.13
CA PHE A 116 -15.06 -8.02 -4.42
C PHE A 116 -15.77 -7.49 -3.18
N ASP A 117 -15.00 -7.20 -2.15
CA ASP A 117 -15.43 -6.45 -0.98
C ASP A 117 -15.45 -4.94 -1.30
N THR A 118 -16.37 -4.20 -0.67
CA THR A 118 -16.49 -2.75 -0.77
C THR A 118 -15.17 -2.03 -0.52
N ASN A 119 -14.44 -2.45 0.50
CA ASN A 119 -13.18 -1.82 0.90
C ASN A 119 -12.07 -2.04 -0.14
N VAL A 120 -12.07 -3.20 -0.80
CA VAL A 120 -11.12 -3.52 -1.89
C VAL A 120 -11.24 -2.53 -3.03
N ILE A 121 -12.49 -2.26 -3.46
CA ILE A 121 -12.75 -1.33 -4.54
C ILE A 121 -12.28 0.07 -4.17
N LEU A 122 -12.63 0.55 -2.97
CA LEU A 122 -12.30 1.89 -2.51
C LEU A 122 -10.79 2.11 -2.41
N ILE A 123 -10.06 1.17 -1.81
CA ILE A 123 -8.62 1.25 -1.69
C ILE A 123 -7.95 1.32 -3.07
N ASN A 124 -8.41 0.50 -4.02
CA ASN A 124 -7.87 0.53 -5.38
C ASN A 124 -8.20 1.83 -6.12
N ILE A 125 -9.42 2.36 -5.96
CA ILE A 125 -9.83 3.64 -6.57
C ILE A 125 -8.97 4.78 -6.05
N VAL A 126 -8.85 4.91 -4.72
CA VAL A 126 -8.05 5.98 -4.10
C VAL A 126 -6.58 5.85 -4.49
N GLY A 127 -6.02 4.64 -4.45
CA GLY A 127 -4.64 4.40 -4.89
C GLY A 127 -4.41 4.75 -6.36
N ALA A 128 -5.39 4.51 -7.25
CA ALA A 128 -5.28 4.86 -8.66
C ALA A 128 -5.43 6.37 -8.90
N LEU A 129 -6.37 7.04 -8.22
CA LEU A 129 -6.55 8.49 -8.31
C LEU A 129 -5.33 9.25 -7.79
N ASN A 130 -4.71 8.78 -6.71
CA ASN A 130 -3.50 9.38 -6.18
C ASN A 130 -2.33 9.25 -7.15
N ARG A 131 -2.09 8.07 -7.72
CA ARG A 131 -1.04 7.88 -8.75
C ARG A 131 -1.29 8.71 -10.00
N ARG A 132 -2.55 8.81 -10.44
CA ARG A 132 -2.94 9.71 -11.54
C ARG A 132 -2.55 11.15 -11.23
N ALA A 133 -2.87 11.63 -10.04
CA ALA A 133 -2.56 12.99 -9.63
C ALA A 133 -1.04 13.23 -9.54
N GLU A 134 -0.24 12.24 -9.14
CA GLU A 134 1.22 12.30 -9.17
C GLU A 134 1.75 12.42 -10.60
N LEU A 135 1.24 11.61 -11.52
CA LEU A 135 1.62 11.68 -12.93
C LEU A 135 1.32 13.06 -13.53
N ILE A 136 0.12 13.60 -13.28
CA ILE A 136 -0.25 14.95 -13.73
C ILE A 136 0.63 16.01 -13.08
N SER A 137 0.97 15.85 -11.82
CA SER A 137 1.86 16.73 -11.05
C SER A 137 3.31 16.66 -11.55
N GLU A 138 3.78 15.48 -11.98
CA GLU A 138 5.11 15.29 -12.55
C GLU A 138 5.21 15.96 -13.94
N ILE A 139 4.18 15.80 -14.75
CA ILE A 139 4.02 16.52 -16.04
C ILE A 139 3.93 18.05 -15.81
N ALA A 140 3.29 18.49 -14.73
CA ALA A 140 3.17 19.90 -14.36
C ALA A 140 4.46 20.47 -13.74
N ARG A 141 5.25 19.65 -13.00
CA ARG A 141 6.59 20.01 -12.47
C ARG A 141 7.61 20.23 -13.59
N ASP A 142 7.59 19.40 -14.61
CA ASP A 142 8.36 19.63 -15.86
C ASP A 142 7.96 20.94 -16.54
N ARG A 143 6.78 21.49 -16.19
CA ARG A 143 6.26 22.80 -16.64
C ARG A 143 6.37 23.92 -15.60
N GLY A 144 6.99 23.68 -14.43
CA GLY A 144 7.33 24.71 -13.43
C GLY A 144 6.27 24.97 -12.34
N ALA A 145 5.40 24.04 -11.99
CA ALA A 145 4.41 24.19 -10.91
C ALA A 145 4.66 23.22 -9.73
N GLU A 146 4.86 23.75 -8.53
CA GLU A 146 4.89 22.98 -7.27
C GLU A 146 3.47 22.59 -6.85
N THR A 147 3.24 21.30 -6.54
CA THR A 147 1.96 20.79 -6.00
C THR A 147 2.11 20.25 -4.59
N ASP A 148 1.16 20.62 -3.73
CA ASP A 148 1.08 20.24 -2.32
C ASP A 148 0.59 18.78 -2.15
N ASN A 149 1.40 17.90 -1.56
CA ASN A 149 1.06 16.52 -1.24
C ASN A 149 0.12 16.37 -0.03
N SER A 150 -0.11 17.45 0.73
CA SER A 150 -0.85 17.43 2.01
C SER A 150 -2.31 16.98 1.86
N ALA A 151 -2.97 17.36 0.76
CA ALA A 151 -4.37 17.00 0.51
C ALA A 151 -4.55 15.48 0.26
N ARG A 152 -3.58 14.84 -0.39
CA ARG A 152 -3.59 13.39 -0.69
C ARG A 152 -3.42 12.54 0.56
N ILE A 153 -2.51 12.97 1.43
CA ILE A 153 -2.24 12.33 2.71
C ILE A 153 -3.50 12.39 3.58
N ALA A 154 -4.16 13.54 3.64
CA ALA A 154 -5.40 13.72 4.41
C ALA A 154 -6.54 12.81 3.93
N GLU A 155 -6.63 12.53 2.64
CA GLU A 155 -7.67 11.71 2.06
C GLU A 155 -7.47 10.21 2.36
N VAL A 156 -6.26 9.69 2.24
CA VAL A 156 -5.92 8.32 2.65
C VAL A 156 -6.16 8.13 4.16
N VAL A 157 -5.82 9.14 4.98
CA VAL A 157 -6.09 9.15 6.42
C VAL A 157 -7.58 9.11 6.70
N SER A 158 -8.40 9.93 6.04
CA SER A 158 -9.86 9.94 6.20
C SER A 158 -10.50 8.60 5.87
N LEU A 159 -10.01 7.92 4.83
CA LEU A 159 -10.45 6.57 4.48
C LEU A 159 -10.03 5.53 5.52
N LEU A 160 -8.81 5.62 6.04
CA LEU A 160 -8.33 4.77 7.13
C LEU A 160 -9.17 4.98 8.40
N GLU A 161 -9.55 6.22 8.72
CA GLU A 161 -10.42 6.54 9.85
C GLU A 161 -11.84 6.01 9.66
N THR A 162 -12.41 6.15 8.48
CA THR A 162 -13.75 5.61 8.15
C THR A 162 -13.76 4.08 8.30
N LEU A 163 -12.70 3.41 7.85
CA LEU A 163 -12.51 1.97 7.99
C LEU A 163 -12.22 1.54 9.44
N ALA A 164 -11.71 2.43 10.28
CA ALA A 164 -11.34 2.14 11.67
C ALA A 164 -12.48 2.39 12.66
N THR A 165 -13.48 3.20 12.32
CA THR A 165 -14.63 3.56 13.19
C THR A 165 -15.79 2.57 13.11
N GLU A 166 -15.86 1.71 12.11
CA GLU A 166 -16.81 0.60 12.13
C GLU A 166 -16.42 -0.38 13.26
N ASP A 167 -17.42 -0.84 14.03
CA ASP A 167 -17.32 -1.67 15.22
C ASP A 167 -16.77 -3.10 14.92
N LEU A 168 -15.65 -3.16 14.23
CA LEU A 168 -14.95 -4.36 13.77
C LEU A 168 -13.89 -4.84 14.77
N ALA A 169 -13.99 -4.48 16.05
CA ALA A 169 -12.94 -4.63 17.06
C ALA A 169 -12.37 -6.07 17.21
N GLN A 170 -13.01 -7.09 16.65
CA GLN A 170 -12.57 -8.49 16.69
C GLN A 170 -12.87 -9.27 15.39
N SER A 171 -13.09 -8.61 14.26
CA SER A 171 -13.50 -9.25 13.01
C SER A 171 -12.29 -9.62 12.13
N PRO A 172 -12.29 -10.80 11.46
CA PRO A 172 -11.37 -11.13 10.38
C PRO A 172 -11.29 -10.05 9.27
N ALA A 173 -12.40 -9.31 9.06
CA ALA A 173 -12.48 -8.20 8.14
C ALA A 173 -11.49 -7.06 8.48
N ARG A 174 -11.25 -6.79 9.77
CA ARG A 174 -10.28 -5.76 10.19
C ARG A 174 -8.85 -6.11 9.80
N ALA A 175 -8.44 -7.34 10.05
CA ALA A 175 -7.11 -7.83 9.67
C ALA A 175 -6.91 -7.75 8.15
N GLU A 176 -7.93 -8.11 7.39
CA GLU A 176 -7.92 -8.03 5.94
C GLU A 176 -7.85 -6.58 5.45
N THR A 177 -8.58 -5.66 6.05
CA THR A 177 -8.54 -4.23 5.70
C THR A 177 -7.16 -3.64 5.96
N VAL A 178 -6.55 -3.88 7.14
CA VAL A 178 -5.19 -3.43 7.46
C VAL A 178 -4.19 -3.97 6.45
N ARG A 179 -4.27 -5.27 6.16
CA ARG A 179 -3.41 -5.91 5.17
C ARG A 179 -3.52 -5.27 3.79
N ARG A 180 -4.72 -4.92 3.35
CA ARG A 180 -4.94 -4.29 2.03
C ARG A 180 -4.46 -2.86 1.97
N VAL A 181 -4.61 -2.10 3.05
CA VAL A 181 -4.02 -0.75 3.16
C VAL A 181 -2.49 -0.83 3.05
N ALA A 182 -1.88 -1.74 3.77
CA ALA A 182 -0.44 -1.97 3.71
C ALA A 182 0.01 -2.41 2.30
N LEU A 183 -0.73 -3.32 1.67
CA LEU A 183 -0.48 -3.74 0.29
C LEU A 183 -0.62 -2.57 -0.71
N ALA A 184 -1.61 -1.69 -0.52
CA ALA A 184 -1.78 -0.53 -1.38
C ALA A 184 -0.58 0.43 -1.29
N ALA A 185 0.02 0.57 -0.12
CA ALA A 185 1.23 1.37 0.06
C ALA A 185 2.48 0.75 -0.58
N GLU A 186 2.60 -0.58 -0.54
CA GLU A 186 3.70 -1.34 -1.12
C GLU A 186 3.43 -1.84 -2.54
N TRP A 187 2.24 -1.60 -3.09
CA TRP A 187 1.82 -2.06 -4.43
C TRP A 187 2.81 -1.70 -5.55
N ARG A 188 3.57 -0.65 -5.36
CA ARG A 188 4.60 -0.19 -6.31
C ARG A 188 5.82 -1.11 -6.39
N ASP A 189 6.07 -1.93 -5.35
CA ASP A 189 7.14 -2.92 -5.41
C ASP A 189 6.67 -4.09 -6.31
N PRO A 190 7.27 -4.30 -7.50
CA PRO A 190 6.88 -5.36 -8.42
C PRO A 190 7.22 -6.76 -7.86
N ASN A 191 7.65 -6.86 -6.61
CA ASN A 191 8.01 -8.12 -6.00
C ASN A 191 6.74 -8.87 -5.55
N PRO A 192 6.42 -10.04 -6.14
CA PRO A 192 5.28 -10.87 -5.72
C PRO A 192 5.40 -11.37 -4.27
N GLU A 193 6.57 -11.24 -3.66
CA GLU A 193 6.83 -11.58 -2.25
C GLU A 193 6.27 -10.54 -1.25
N THR A 194 5.83 -9.35 -1.71
CA THR A 194 5.40 -8.25 -0.82
C THR A 194 4.23 -8.65 0.07
N THR A 195 3.20 -9.32 -0.48
CA THR A 195 2.07 -9.83 0.32
C THR A 195 2.52 -10.82 1.40
N LEU A 196 3.43 -11.72 1.03
CA LEU A 196 3.98 -12.71 1.95
C LEU A 196 4.89 -12.06 3.00
N HIS A 197 5.61 -10.99 2.63
CA HIS A 197 6.41 -10.19 3.54
C HIS A 197 5.55 -9.60 4.66
N LEU A 198 4.48 -8.88 4.33
CA LEU A 198 3.59 -8.27 5.32
C LEU A 198 3.03 -9.31 6.31
N GLU A 199 2.62 -10.48 5.80
CA GLU A 199 2.10 -11.53 6.66
C GLU A 199 3.19 -12.15 7.55
N ARG A 200 4.42 -12.35 7.04
CA ARG A 200 5.54 -12.87 7.84
C ARG A 200 6.00 -11.86 8.89
N VAL A 201 6.03 -10.56 8.57
CA VAL A 201 6.32 -9.50 9.55
C VAL A 201 5.25 -9.49 10.65
N ARG A 202 3.96 -9.57 10.30
CA ARG A 202 2.85 -9.70 11.23
C ARG A 202 3.05 -10.86 12.21
N GLN A 203 3.27 -12.06 11.67
CA GLN A 203 3.43 -13.28 12.46
C GLN A 203 4.64 -13.22 13.38
N ASN A 204 5.78 -12.76 12.88
CA ASN A 204 7.02 -12.66 13.65
C ASN A 204 6.92 -11.58 14.74
N SER A 205 6.26 -10.46 14.47
CA SER A 205 6.03 -9.40 15.45
C SER A 205 5.10 -9.87 16.58
N ALA A 206 3.96 -10.50 16.23
CA ALA A 206 3.05 -11.07 17.23
C ALA A 206 3.72 -12.17 18.07
N ARG A 207 4.54 -13.02 17.41
CA ARG A 207 5.32 -14.06 18.08
C ARG A 207 6.29 -13.48 19.12
N LEU A 208 7.07 -12.47 18.72
CA LEU A 208 8.03 -11.83 19.62
C LEU A 208 7.32 -11.10 20.77
N ALA A 209 6.19 -10.44 20.50
CA ALA A 209 5.35 -9.83 21.50
C ALA A 209 4.84 -10.85 22.55
N THR A 210 4.46 -12.05 22.09
CA THR A 210 4.06 -13.15 22.98
C THR A 210 5.23 -13.67 23.82
N LEU A 211 6.42 -13.78 23.24
CA LEU A 211 7.64 -14.25 23.92
C LEU A 211 8.07 -13.31 25.06
N ILE A 212 7.83 -12.02 24.95
CA ILE A 212 8.09 -11.04 26.03
C ILE A 212 6.94 -10.95 27.05
N GLY A 213 5.89 -11.75 26.91
CA GLY A 213 4.79 -11.86 27.87
C GLY A 213 3.62 -10.90 27.65
N LEU A 214 3.49 -10.26 26.47
CA LEU A 214 2.29 -9.49 26.18
C LEU A 214 1.05 -10.39 26.12
N PRO A 215 -0.12 -9.91 26.57
CA PRO A 215 -1.39 -10.62 26.41
C PRO A 215 -1.65 -10.95 24.93
N ALA A 216 -2.28 -12.09 24.66
CA ALA A 216 -2.51 -12.57 23.29
C ALA A 216 -3.22 -11.53 22.38
N GLN A 217 -4.18 -10.78 22.96
CA GLN A 217 -4.88 -9.73 22.23
C GLN A 217 -3.97 -8.55 21.86
N GLU A 218 -3.08 -8.14 22.76
CA GLU A 218 -2.11 -7.06 22.50
C GLU A 218 -1.05 -7.50 21.48
N ALA A 219 -0.58 -8.74 21.58
CA ALA A 219 0.35 -9.32 20.63
C ALA A 219 -0.26 -9.39 19.21
N GLU A 220 -1.54 -9.74 19.10
CA GLU A 220 -2.23 -9.76 17.80
C GLU A 220 -2.43 -8.34 17.24
N ILE A 221 -2.79 -7.35 18.07
CA ILE A 221 -2.91 -5.95 17.67
C ILE A 221 -1.55 -5.43 17.18
N LEU A 222 -0.46 -5.74 17.89
CA LEU A 222 0.88 -5.37 17.48
C LEU A 222 1.26 -6.02 16.14
N GLY A 223 0.95 -7.29 15.96
CA GLY A 223 1.15 -7.99 14.70
C GLY A 223 0.40 -7.31 13.55
N LEU A 224 -0.87 -6.95 13.73
CA LEU A 224 -1.64 -6.23 12.72
C LEU A 224 -1.05 -4.84 12.44
N ALA A 225 -0.70 -4.09 13.47
CA ALA A 225 -0.13 -2.76 13.35
C ALA A 225 1.23 -2.78 12.62
N SER A 226 2.02 -3.85 12.78
CA SER A 226 3.33 -3.99 12.10
C SER A 226 3.23 -3.99 10.57
N GLN A 227 2.09 -4.38 10.01
CA GLN A 227 1.87 -4.33 8.56
C GLN A 227 1.84 -2.90 8.01
N LEU A 228 1.62 -1.90 8.87
CA LEU A 228 1.55 -0.49 8.50
C LEU A 228 2.91 0.23 8.57
N HIS A 229 4.01 -0.49 8.87
CA HIS A 229 5.33 0.13 9.05
C HIS A 229 5.77 0.99 7.85
N ASP A 230 5.47 0.54 6.66
CA ASP A 230 5.87 1.14 5.39
C ASP A 230 4.74 1.92 4.67
N VAL A 231 3.61 2.18 5.36
CA VAL A 231 2.43 2.85 4.75
C VAL A 231 2.78 4.20 4.13
N GLY A 232 3.74 4.92 4.69
CA GLY A 232 4.19 6.21 4.19
C GLY A 232 4.93 6.16 2.86
N LYS A 233 5.33 4.99 2.37
CA LYS A 233 5.89 4.85 1.02
C LYS A 233 4.94 5.33 -0.07
N VAL A 234 3.64 5.39 0.21
CA VAL A 234 2.65 5.97 -0.72
C VAL A 234 2.97 7.43 -1.08
N ALA A 235 3.63 8.17 -0.20
CA ALA A 235 4.03 9.56 -0.43
C ALA A 235 5.38 9.71 -1.16
N ILE A 236 6.14 8.63 -1.32
CA ILE A 236 7.45 8.66 -1.98
C ILE A 236 7.27 8.59 -3.50
N PRO A 237 7.95 9.41 -4.30
CA PRO A 237 7.88 9.40 -5.76
C PRO A 237 8.22 8.03 -6.37
N ASP A 238 7.51 7.63 -7.42
CA ASP A 238 7.74 6.36 -8.13
C ASP A 238 9.17 6.27 -8.70
N SER A 239 9.74 7.37 -9.14
CA SER A 239 11.12 7.46 -9.62
C SER A 239 12.16 7.04 -8.57
N ILE A 240 11.79 7.07 -7.29
CA ILE A 240 12.65 6.65 -6.17
C ILE A 240 12.29 5.23 -5.73
N VAL A 241 11.00 4.94 -5.52
CA VAL A 241 10.54 3.62 -5.03
C VAL A 241 10.86 2.50 -6.02
N LEU A 242 10.64 2.75 -7.33
CA LEU A 242 10.83 1.76 -8.40
C LEU A 242 12.24 1.76 -9.00
N ASN A 243 13.14 2.56 -8.46
CA ASN A 243 14.47 2.72 -9.02
C ASN A 243 15.32 1.44 -8.85
N PRO A 244 15.77 0.79 -9.95
CA PRO A 244 16.54 -0.44 -9.86
C PRO A 244 18.00 -0.22 -9.46
N ARG A 245 18.49 1.03 -9.47
CA ARG A 245 19.87 1.38 -9.07
C ARG A 245 19.95 1.75 -7.59
N LEU A 246 21.16 1.90 -7.09
CA LEU A 246 21.39 2.50 -5.78
C LEU A 246 20.90 3.95 -5.78
N LEU A 247 20.16 4.31 -4.74
CA LEU A 247 19.66 5.68 -4.54
C LEU A 247 20.84 6.64 -4.30
N THR A 248 20.74 7.84 -4.85
CA THR A 248 21.63 8.96 -4.47
C THR A 248 21.38 9.37 -3.02
N GLU A 249 22.23 10.23 -2.46
CA GLU A 249 22.06 10.72 -1.09
C GLU A 249 20.72 11.46 -0.92
N ASP A 250 20.35 12.33 -1.86
CA ASP A 250 19.09 13.08 -1.82
C ASP A 250 17.87 12.17 -1.97
N GLU A 251 17.93 11.20 -2.89
CA GLU A 251 16.86 10.20 -3.05
C GLU A 251 16.73 9.31 -1.80
N ARG A 252 17.85 9.01 -1.14
CA ARG A 252 17.85 8.26 0.11
C ARG A 252 17.19 9.06 1.24
N LEU A 253 17.46 10.34 1.35
CA LEU A 253 16.79 11.23 2.30
C LEU A 253 15.30 11.31 2.03
N THR A 254 14.90 11.47 0.77
CA THR A 254 13.50 11.43 0.37
C THR A 254 12.85 10.10 0.74
N MET A 255 13.49 8.96 0.45
CA MET A 255 12.99 7.64 0.85
C MET A 255 12.83 7.51 2.37
N GLN A 256 13.73 8.06 3.17
CA GLN A 256 13.62 8.04 4.64
C GLN A 256 12.39 8.78 5.14
N GLY A 257 11.88 9.76 4.38
CA GLY A 257 10.68 10.52 4.70
C GLY A 257 9.41 9.66 4.87
N HIS A 258 9.38 8.41 4.30
CA HIS A 258 8.22 7.54 4.49
C HIS A 258 7.88 7.26 5.95
N THR A 259 8.85 7.31 6.86
CA THR A 259 8.62 7.09 8.29
C THR A 259 7.77 8.21 8.91
N GLU A 260 8.11 9.47 8.60
CA GLU A 260 7.36 10.63 9.06
C GLU A 260 6.01 10.75 8.37
N ASP A 261 5.95 10.45 7.07
CA ASP A 261 4.70 10.49 6.31
C ASP A 261 3.74 9.39 6.77
N GLY A 262 4.24 8.18 7.03
CA GLY A 262 3.44 7.12 7.64
C GLY A 262 2.91 7.48 9.02
N PHE A 263 3.73 8.13 9.86
CA PHE A 263 3.29 8.66 11.15
C PHE A 263 2.16 9.68 10.98
N LYS A 264 2.31 10.67 10.09
CA LYS A 264 1.31 11.70 9.82
C LYS A 264 -0.01 11.12 9.33
N MET A 265 0.04 10.08 8.50
CA MET A 265 -1.15 9.38 7.99
C MET A 265 -1.95 8.65 9.06
N LEU A 266 -1.27 8.10 10.07
CA LEU A 266 -1.88 7.25 11.09
C LEU A 266 -2.16 7.98 12.41
N MET A 267 -1.49 9.11 12.66
CA MET A 267 -1.65 9.89 13.90
C MET A 267 -3.05 10.53 13.98
N GLY A 268 -3.50 10.80 15.22
CA GLY A 268 -4.79 11.48 15.45
C GLY A 268 -5.99 10.54 15.53
N SER A 269 -5.87 9.28 15.13
CA SER A 269 -6.93 8.28 15.26
C SER A 269 -7.10 7.82 16.72
N ASP A 270 -8.34 7.55 17.12
CA ASP A 270 -8.64 6.94 18.42
C ASP A 270 -8.45 5.42 18.44
N SER A 271 -8.31 4.79 17.28
CA SER A 271 -8.06 3.35 17.16
C SER A 271 -6.73 2.94 17.79
N PRO A 272 -6.70 2.01 18.77
CA PRO A 272 -5.45 1.52 19.36
C PRO A 272 -4.48 0.95 18.32
N LEU A 273 -5.02 0.31 17.28
CA LEU A 273 -4.23 -0.26 16.18
C LEU A 273 -3.52 0.84 15.36
N LEU A 274 -4.23 1.92 15.00
CA LEU A 274 -3.63 3.00 14.22
C LEU A 274 -2.67 3.83 15.05
N LYS A 275 -2.95 4.05 16.36
CA LYS A 275 -1.99 4.66 17.29
C LYS A 275 -0.69 3.86 17.35
N LEU A 276 -0.81 2.54 17.46
CA LEU A 276 0.36 1.67 17.48
C LEU A 276 1.08 1.66 16.13
N GLY A 277 0.32 1.58 15.03
CA GLY A 277 0.86 1.67 13.67
C GLY A 277 1.62 2.97 13.41
N SER A 278 1.16 4.10 13.94
CA SER A 278 1.85 5.40 13.79
C SER A 278 3.23 5.40 14.47
N LEU A 279 3.32 4.86 15.68
CA LEU A 279 4.60 4.73 16.39
C LEU A 279 5.57 3.80 15.66
N ILE A 280 5.06 2.68 15.14
CA ILE A 280 5.83 1.72 14.35
C ILE A 280 6.31 2.37 13.05
N ALA A 281 5.43 3.02 12.29
CA ALA A 281 5.78 3.69 11.05
C ALA A 281 6.91 4.72 11.27
N LEU A 282 6.81 5.53 12.32
CA LEU A 282 7.82 6.55 12.65
C LEU A 282 9.17 5.92 13.00
N SER A 283 9.19 4.79 13.74
CA SER A 283 10.39 4.41 14.51
C SER A 283 10.99 3.05 14.13
N HIS A 284 10.42 2.31 13.16
CA HIS A 284 10.93 0.97 12.79
C HIS A 284 12.32 0.98 12.14
N HIS A 285 12.78 2.13 11.67
CA HIS A 285 14.13 2.36 11.16
C HIS A 285 15.07 3.02 12.17
N GLU A 286 14.61 3.25 13.40
CA GLU A 286 15.52 3.63 14.49
C GLU A 286 16.44 2.46 14.81
N ARG A 287 17.68 2.79 15.20
CA ARG A 287 18.69 1.79 15.50
C ARG A 287 19.07 1.84 16.97
N PHE A 288 19.29 0.69 17.54
CA PHE A 288 19.62 0.58 18.97
C PHE A 288 20.87 1.38 19.37
N ASP A 289 21.79 1.61 18.42
CA ASP A 289 23.00 2.43 18.59
C ASP A 289 22.76 3.96 18.37
N GLY A 290 21.54 4.39 18.05
CA GLY A 290 21.21 5.80 17.81
C GLY A 290 21.61 6.32 16.42
N ASN A 291 22.07 5.46 15.51
CA ASN A 291 22.42 5.84 14.13
C ASN A 291 21.29 5.58 13.14
N GLY A 292 20.05 5.44 13.65
CA GLY A 292 18.82 5.28 12.87
C GLY A 292 18.22 6.60 12.40
N TYR A 293 17.00 6.54 11.93
CA TYR A 293 16.21 7.69 11.50
C TYR A 293 14.72 7.48 11.84
N PRO A 294 13.89 8.54 11.89
CA PRO A 294 14.21 9.95 11.64
C PRO A 294 14.77 10.68 12.88
N ASN A 295 14.47 10.22 14.11
CA ASN A 295 14.74 10.94 15.35
C ASN A 295 16.07 10.56 16.03
N ARG A 296 16.79 9.57 15.51
CA ARG A 296 18.04 9.03 16.06
C ARG A 296 17.92 8.60 17.53
N LEU A 297 16.79 7.96 17.84
CA LEU A 297 16.55 7.38 19.15
C LEU A 297 17.51 6.22 19.41
N ALA A 298 17.95 6.06 20.68
CA ALA A 298 18.87 5.01 21.04
C ALA A 298 18.35 4.13 22.19
N GLY A 299 18.70 2.86 22.16
CA GLY A 299 18.39 1.91 23.22
C GLY A 299 16.88 1.82 23.50
N ASN A 300 16.52 1.83 24.78
CA ASN A 300 15.13 1.71 25.24
C ASN A 300 14.29 2.98 25.07
N VAL A 301 14.85 4.08 24.53
CA VAL A 301 14.07 5.26 24.14
C VAL A 301 13.28 4.99 22.86
N ILE A 302 13.74 4.03 22.04
CA ILE A 302 12.96 3.55 20.88
C ILE A 302 11.73 2.80 21.41
N PRO A 303 10.51 3.11 20.91
CA PRO A 303 9.30 2.38 21.31
C PRO A 303 9.49 0.87 21.19
N LEU A 304 9.00 0.13 22.17
CA LEU A 304 9.14 -1.34 22.23
C LEU A 304 8.61 -2.01 20.96
N GLU A 305 7.48 -1.55 20.47
CA GLU A 305 6.79 -2.05 19.30
C GLU A 305 7.63 -1.85 18.04
N ALA A 306 8.29 -0.71 17.90
CA ALA A 306 9.18 -0.44 16.78
C ALA A 306 10.45 -1.32 16.83
N ARG A 307 11.00 -1.59 18.04
CA ARG A 307 12.13 -2.52 18.20
C ARG A 307 11.76 -3.95 17.82
N ILE A 308 10.55 -4.39 18.15
CA ILE A 308 10.00 -5.69 17.76
C ILE A 308 9.88 -5.79 16.24
N VAL A 309 9.24 -4.79 15.62
CA VAL A 309 9.02 -4.77 14.17
C VAL A 309 10.34 -4.68 13.39
N ALA A 310 11.31 -3.90 13.86
CA ALA A 310 12.64 -3.82 13.25
C ALA A 310 13.33 -5.19 13.18
N ILE A 311 13.18 -6.04 14.21
CA ILE A 311 13.72 -7.41 14.21
C ILE A 311 12.97 -8.28 13.19
N ALA A 312 11.63 -8.22 13.17
CA ALA A 312 10.79 -9.00 12.29
C ALA A 312 11.04 -8.66 10.81
N ASP A 313 11.12 -7.37 10.48
CA ASP A 313 11.39 -6.88 9.12
C ASP A 313 12.79 -7.28 8.65
N VAL A 314 13.83 -7.02 9.44
CA VAL A 314 15.20 -7.40 9.09
C VAL A 314 15.32 -8.92 8.91
N TYR A 315 14.68 -9.72 9.77
CA TYR A 315 14.66 -11.17 9.63
C TYR A 315 13.99 -11.61 8.33
N ASP A 316 12.80 -11.07 8.04
CA ASP A 316 12.10 -11.39 6.80
C ASP A 316 12.90 -10.96 5.56
N ALA A 317 13.48 -9.77 5.58
CA ALA A 317 14.36 -9.29 4.51
C ALA A 317 15.57 -10.21 4.26
N LEU A 318 16.07 -10.90 5.27
CA LEU A 318 17.15 -11.89 5.11
C LEU A 318 16.62 -13.20 4.51
N ARG A 319 15.43 -13.62 4.88
CA ARG A 319 14.82 -14.90 4.47
C ARG A 319 14.14 -14.85 3.12
N SER A 320 13.86 -13.66 2.59
CA SER A 320 13.17 -13.45 1.33
C SER A 320 14.15 -13.28 0.17
N LYS A 321 13.77 -13.80 -1.01
CA LYS A 321 14.48 -13.57 -2.27
C LYS A 321 14.13 -12.16 -2.76
N ARG A 322 15.14 -11.37 -3.11
CA ARG A 322 14.97 -10.05 -3.74
C ARG A 322 15.67 -10.03 -5.10
N ALA A 323 15.34 -9.05 -5.95
CA ALA A 323 15.89 -8.94 -7.31
C ALA A 323 17.42 -9.05 -7.36
N TYR A 324 18.10 -8.57 -6.30
CA TYR A 324 19.57 -8.49 -6.23
C TYR A 324 20.19 -9.47 -5.22
N LYS A 325 19.37 -10.35 -4.58
CA LYS A 325 19.86 -11.16 -3.47
C LYS A 325 19.08 -12.47 -3.33
N ARG A 326 19.80 -13.60 -3.21
CA ARG A 326 19.17 -14.86 -2.80
C ARG A 326 18.63 -14.80 -1.37
N ALA A 327 17.63 -15.60 -1.05
CA ALA A 327 17.26 -15.86 0.33
C ALA A 327 18.44 -16.52 1.07
N TYR A 328 18.74 -16.04 2.26
CA TYR A 328 19.71 -16.70 3.14
C TYR A 328 19.07 -17.93 3.80
N SER A 329 19.89 -18.94 4.11
CA SER A 329 19.45 -20.04 4.97
C SER A 329 19.12 -19.53 6.38
N LEU A 330 18.46 -20.36 7.18
CA LEU A 330 18.14 -20.00 8.56
C LEU A 330 19.42 -19.71 9.36
N GLN A 331 20.44 -20.55 9.22
CA GLN A 331 21.70 -20.41 9.92
C GLN A 331 22.44 -19.13 9.52
N GLU A 332 22.58 -18.87 8.22
CA GLU A 332 23.18 -17.63 7.71
C GLU A 332 22.44 -16.39 8.23
N SER A 333 21.10 -16.46 8.30
CA SER A 333 20.29 -15.35 8.83
C SER A 333 20.57 -15.09 10.30
N PHE A 334 20.71 -16.13 11.11
CA PHE A 334 21.07 -15.97 12.53
C PHE A 334 22.46 -15.39 12.72
N GLU A 335 23.45 -15.79 11.93
CA GLU A 335 24.80 -15.22 11.97
C GLU A 335 24.79 -13.72 11.65
N ILE A 336 24.06 -13.32 10.60
CA ILE A 336 23.92 -11.91 10.22
C ILE A 336 23.21 -11.12 11.31
N LEU A 337 22.12 -11.65 11.88
CA LEU A 337 21.37 -11.00 12.95
C LEU A 337 22.22 -10.82 14.21
N ARG A 338 22.99 -11.85 14.61
CA ARG A 338 23.92 -11.77 15.74
C ARG A 338 25.00 -10.71 15.53
N ASN A 339 25.48 -10.53 14.30
CA ASN A 339 26.42 -9.45 13.96
C ASN A 339 25.79 -8.05 14.03
N ARG A 340 24.47 -7.93 13.86
CA ARG A 340 23.71 -6.67 14.01
C ARG A 340 23.26 -6.38 15.45
N ARG A 341 23.47 -7.32 16.34
CA ARG A 341 23.14 -7.23 17.76
C ARG A 341 23.85 -6.02 18.39
N ARG A 342 23.11 -5.23 19.18
CA ARG A 342 23.55 -3.98 19.82
C ARG A 342 23.86 -2.80 18.91
N ALA A 343 24.19 -3.00 17.65
CA ALA A 343 24.35 -1.89 16.72
C ALA A 343 23.00 -1.49 16.15
N GLN A 344 22.33 -2.39 15.45
CA GLN A 344 21.07 -2.08 14.79
C GLN A 344 19.85 -2.51 15.60
N LEU A 345 19.89 -3.68 16.24
CA LEU A 345 18.75 -4.35 16.85
C LEU A 345 18.88 -4.44 18.37
N ASP A 346 17.76 -4.44 19.07
CA ASP A 346 17.69 -4.67 20.50
C ASP A 346 18.27 -6.06 20.84
N PRO A 347 19.30 -6.14 21.67
CA PRO A 347 20.01 -7.40 21.94
C PRO A 347 19.18 -8.41 22.74
N GLU A 348 18.31 -7.95 23.63
CA GLU A 348 17.49 -8.84 24.47
C GLU A 348 16.35 -9.45 23.68
N LEU A 349 15.65 -8.61 22.91
CA LEU A 349 14.58 -9.06 22.03
C LEU A 349 15.09 -10.00 20.93
N LEU A 350 16.26 -9.67 20.37
CA LEU A 350 16.86 -10.48 19.32
C LEU A 350 17.29 -11.86 19.84
N ASP A 351 17.90 -11.94 21.02
CA ASP A 351 18.27 -13.21 21.62
C ASP A 351 17.06 -14.09 21.91
N LEU A 352 15.96 -13.52 22.44
CA LEU A 352 14.70 -14.23 22.64
C LEU A 352 14.15 -14.78 21.31
N PHE A 353 14.13 -13.96 20.28
CA PHE A 353 13.59 -14.32 18.97
C PHE A 353 14.39 -15.46 18.32
N ILE A 354 15.73 -15.36 18.29
CA ILE A 354 16.61 -16.38 17.72
C ILE A 354 16.47 -17.70 18.50
N ASN A 355 16.53 -17.66 19.82
CA ASN A 355 16.41 -18.86 20.67
C ASN A 355 15.07 -19.59 20.44
N ASP A 356 14.01 -18.85 20.22
CA ASP A 356 12.69 -19.44 19.97
C ASP A 356 12.63 -20.05 18.56
N LEU A 357 13.18 -19.39 17.55
CA LEU A 357 13.27 -19.94 16.20
C LEU A 357 14.15 -21.21 16.13
N GLU A 358 15.29 -21.24 16.83
CA GLU A 358 16.16 -22.42 16.90
C GLU A 358 15.45 -23.63 17.53
N LYS A 359 14.72 -23.43 18.64
CA LYS A 359 13.92 -24.48 19.28
C LYS A 359 12.83 -25.06 18.37
N ASN A 360 12.25 -24.26 17.50
CA ASN A 360 11.17 -24.68 16.62
C ASN A 360 11.65 -25.21 15.27
N ALA A 361 12.88 -24.90 14.85
CA ALA A 361 13.51 -25.46 13.64
C ALA A 361 13.96 -26.91 13.81
N GLY A 362 14.09 -27.39 15.03
CA GLY A 362 14.45 -28.78 15.36
C GLY A 362 13.26 -29.75 15.52
N ARG A 363 12.04 -29.24 15.32
CA ARG A 363 10.82 -30.03 15.34
C ARG A 363 10.23 -30.18 13.94
#